data_f8b63eb479f104cb8ef5da71a6d30ad3
#
_entry.id   f8b63eb479f104cb8ef5da71a6d30ad3
#
_cell.length_a   1.000
_cell.length_b   1.000
_cell.length_c   1.000
_cell.angle_alpha   90.00
_cell.angle_beta   90.00
_cell.angle_gamma   90.00
#
_symmetry.space_group_name_H-M   'P 1'
#
loop_
_entity.id
_entity.type
_entity.pdbx_description
1 polymer ?
#
loop_
_entity_poly.entity_id
_entity_poly.type
_entity_poly.pdbx_seq_one_letter_code
_entity_poly.pdbx_strand_id
1 'polypeptide(L)'
;AVPDGNPAAMASAVATLALLVGAMLVAAAIFRLGFVANFISEPVLIGFKAAVGVIIIADQIPKLLGFHVSGKTFVQKLAATAGHVPQTSLPTLALALLTIALLIGMEKFLPRVPAPLVALAAGIAAAAFLGLEQRGIELVGHVPTGLPPFAMPDLSLAAVLWPGAVGIALMSFTETVAAGRAFAHSDDPPIQPNRELLATGLANGAGAFFGAMPAGGG
;
A
#
# COMPACT_ATOMS: atom_id res chain seq x y z
N ALA A 1 -2.99 -20.90 -5.52
CA ALA A 1 -4.16 -20.34 -4.88
C ALA A 1 -4.04 -20.59 -3.37
N VAL A 2 -4.03 -19.53 -2.58
CA VAL A 2 -4.13 -19.63 -1.11
C VAL A 2 -5.56 -20.08 -0.83
N PRO A 3 -5.80 -21.08 0.04
CA PRO A 3 -7.16 -21.51 0.37
C PRO A 3 -7.97 -20.32 0.91
N ASP A 4 -9.09 -20.03 0.27
CA ASP A 4 -9.97 -18.94 0.63
C ASP A 4 -10.49 -19.13 2.06
N GLY A 5 -10.23 -18.15 2.92
CA GLY A 5 -10.87 -18.02 4.22
C GLY A 5 -10.11 -18.52 5.45
N ASN A 6 -8.88 -19.04 5.35
CA ASN A 6 -8.07 -19.36 6.52
C ASN A 6 -7.07 -18.23 6.85
N PRO A 7 -7.31 -17.44 7.93
CA PRO A 7 -6.44 -16.31 8.28
C PRO A 7 -4.96 -16.73 8.54
N ALA A 8 -4.74 -17.92 9.10
CA ALA A 8 -3.40 -18.42 9.36
C ALA A 8 -2.66 -18.75 8.06
N ALA A 9 -3.33 -19.38 7.09
CA ALA A 9 -2.75 -19.66 5.77
C ALA A 9 -2.45 -18.36 5.00
N MET A 10 -3.31 -17.36 5.13
CA MET A 10 -3.10 -16.06 4.54
C MET A 10 -1.90 -15.33 5.16
N ALA A 11 -1.78 -15.35 6.48
CA ALA A 11 -0.63 -14.79 7.20
C ALA A 11 0.68 -15.46 6.80
N SER A 12 0.69 -16.81 6.69
CA SER A 12 1.86 -17.57 6.25
C SER A 12 2.25 -17.26 4.79
N ALA A 13 1.27 -17.10 3.90
CA ALA A 13 1.53 -16.71 2.51
C ALA A 13 2.12 -15.30 2.40
N VAL A 14 1.59 -14.34 3.18
CA VAL A 14 2.12 -12.97 3.24
C VAL A 14 3.55 -12.97 3.80
N ALA A 15 3.80 -13.72 4.88
CA ALA A 15 5.12 -13.89 5.47
C ALA A 15 6.12 -14.48 4.45
N THR A 16 5.71 -15.50 3.71
CA THR A 16 6.54 -16.10 2.66
C THR A 16 6.85 -15.10 1.54
N LEU A 17 5.86 -14.34 1.11
CA LEU A 17 6.03 -13.32 0.09
C LEU A 17 7.00 -12.23 0.55
N ALA A 18 6.86 -11.73 1.79
CA ALA A 18 7.76 -10.74 2.36
C ALA A 18 9.19 -11.28 2.50
N LEU A 19 9.34 -12.54 2.92
CA LEU A 19 10.65 -13.18 2.99
C LEU A 19 11.31 -13.31 1.62
N LEU A 20 10.56 -13.72 0.59
CA LEU A 20 11.07 -13.82 -0.78
C LEU A 20 11.51 -12.45 -1.32
N VAL A 21 10.69 -11.43 -1.15
CA VAL A 21 11.04 -10.06 -1.53
C VAL A 21 12.29 -9.60 -0.80
N GLY A 22 12.35 -9.80 0.52
CA GLY A 22 13.52 -9.47 1.32
C GLY A 22 14.79 -10.19 0.84
N ALA A 23 14.71 -11.49 0.61
CA ALA A 23 15.83 -12.29 0.11
C ALA A 23 16.30 -11.84 -1.28
N MET A 24 15.37 -11.51 -2.19
CA MET A 24 15.70 -10.99 -3.52
C MET A 24 16.41 -9.64 -3.46
N LEU A 25 15.94 -8.72 -2.61
CA LEU A 25 16.56 -7.40 -2.43
C LEU A 25 17.95 -7.52 -1.79
N VAL A 26 18.12 -8.40 -0.79
CA VAL A 26 19.42 -8.68 -0.17
C VAL A 26 20.37 -9.30 -1.20
N ALA A 27 19.92 -10.28 -1.97
CA ALA A 27 20.72 -10.87 -3.05
C ALA A 27 21.13 -9.82 -4.07
N ALA A 28 20.20 -8.96 -4.50
CA ALA A 28 20.49 -7.85 -5.41
C ALA A 28 21.54 -6.88 -4.83
N ALA A 29 21.49 -6.61 -3.52
CA ALA A 29 22.50 -5.79 -2.85
C ALA A 29 23.89 -6.45 -2.84
N ILE A 30 23.96 -7.75 -2.54
CA ILE A 30 25.21 -8.54 -2.54
C ILE A 30 25.84 -8.58 -3.93
N PHE A 31 25.03 -8.79 -4.96
CA PHE A 31 25.49 -8.75 -6.37
C PHE A 31 25.70 -7.33 -6.90
N ARG A 32 25.52 -6.31 -6.04
CA ARG A 32 25.68 -4.89 -6.38
C ARG A 32 24.80 -4.43 -7.55
N LEU A 33 23.60 -4.98 -7.66
CA LEU A 33 22.66 -4.64 -8.72
C LEU A 33 22.02 -3.25 -8.55
N GLY A 34 22.38 -2.51 -7.50
CA GLY A 34 21.92 -1.13 -7.29
C GLY A 34 22.24 -0.18 -8.45
N PHE A 35 23.24 -0.52 -9.31
CA PHE A 35 23.53 0.25 -10.52
C PHE A 35 22.33 0.30 -11.48
N VAL A 36 21.42 -0.68 -11.44
CA VAL A 36 20.20 -0.71 -12.26
C VAL A 36 19.36 0.54 -12.04
N ALA A 37 19.41 1.13 -10.85
CA ALA A 37 18.76 2.40 -10.56
C ALA A 37 19.20 3.56 -11.49
N ASN A 38 20.41 3.50 -12.02
CA ASN A 38 20.94 4.53 -12.90
C ASN A 38 20.36 4.45 -14.33
N PHE A 39 19.76 3.32 -14.69
CA PHE A 39 19.07 3.15 -15.98
C PHE A 39 17.62 3.63 -15.93
N ILE A 40 17.09 3.86 -14.73
CA ILE A 40 15.74 4.38 -14.57
C ILE A 40 15.81 5.90 -14.77
N SER A 41 15.42 6.36 -15.95
CA SER A 41 15.42 7.79 -16.25
C SER A 41 14.29 8.51 -15.48
N GLU A 42 14.51 9.77 -15.17
CA GLU A 42 13.53 10.60 -14.46
C GLU A 42 12.15 10.65 -15.15
N PRO A 43 12.06 10.79 -16.50
CA PRO A 43 10.76 10.73 -17.19
C PRO A 43 10.03 9.41 -17.00
N VAL A 44 10.75 8.28 -16.95
CA VAL A 44 10.15 6.96 -16.69
C VAL A 44 9.58 6.89 -15.27
N LEU A 45 10.30 7.43 -14.28
CA LEU A 45 9.82 7.51 -12.90
C LEU A 45 8.57 8.40 -12.78
N ILE A 46 8.55 9.53 -13.46
CA ILE A 46 7.38 10.43 -13.47
C ILE A 46 6.17 9.72 -14.08
N GLY A 47 6.36 9.08 -15.24
CA GLY A 47 5.29 8.32 -15.89
C GLY A 47 4.78 7.17 -15.03
N PHE A 48 5.68 6.42 -14.38
CA PHE A 48 5.32 5.34 -13.46
C PHE A 48 4.50 5.85 -12.27
N LYS A 49 4.97 6.92 -11.58
CA LYS A 49 4.25 7.54 -10.46
C LYS A 49 2.87 8.02 -10.87
N ALA A 50 2.74 8.67 -12.03
CA ALA A 50 1.46 9.12 -12.56
C ALA A 50 0.51 7.94 -12.82
N ALA A 51 0.99 6.86 -13.44
CA ALA A 51 0.20 5.67 -13.71
C ALA A 51 -0.28 4.99 -12.41
N VAL A 52 0.62 4.83 -11.42
CA VAL A 52 0.27 4.30 -10.10
C VAL A 52 -0.77 5.19 -9.41
N GLY A 53 -0.60 6.50 -9.45
CA GLY A 53 -1.56 7.46 -8.90
C GLY A 53 -2.96 7.31 -9.52
N VAL A 54 -3.04 7.20 -10.84
CA VAL A 54 -4.32 6.97 -11.55
C VAL A 54 -4.97 5.64 -11.14
N ILE A 55 -4.18 4.56 -11.03
CA ILE A 55 -4.68 3.25 -10.60
C ILE A 55 -5.23 3.33 -9.16
N ILE A 56 -4.48 3.97 -8.25
CA ILE A 56 -4.91 4.14 -6.85
C ILE A 56 -6.22 4.93 -6.79
N ILE A 57 -6.31 6.06 -7.50
CA ILE A 57 -7.53 6.86 -7.53
C ILE A 57 -8.71 6.01 -8.04
N ALA A 58 -8.54 5.31 -9.15
CA ALA A 58 -9.59 4.46 -9.71
C ALA A 58 -10.04 3.35 -8.75
N ASP A 59 -9.10 2.74 -8.00
CA ASP A 59 -9.41 1.71 -6.99
C ASP A 59 -10.11 2.29 -5.74
N GLN A 60 -9.98 3.59 -5.47
CA GLN A 60 -10.70 4.24 -4.35
C GLN A 60 -12.11 4.70 -4.71
N ILE A 61 -12.41 4.99 -5.99
CA ILE A 61 -13.74 5.48 -6.41
C ILE A 61 -14.89 4.58 -5.91
N PRO A 62 -14.88 3.24 -6.09
CA PRO A 62 -15.94 2.39 -5.59
C PRO A 62 -16.16 2.51 -4.07
N LYS A 63 -15.08 2.61 -3.31
CA LYS A 63 -15.12 2.73 -1.85
C LYS A 63 -15.73 4.07 -1.41
N LEU A 64 -15.43 5.16 -2.12
CA LEU A 64 -16.04 6.47 -1.86
C LEU A 64 -17.53 6.47 -2.19
N LEU A 65 -17.95 5.65 -3.16
CA LEU A 65 -19.34 5.46 -3.54
C LEU A 65 -20.08 4.42 -2.66
N GLY A 66 -19.36 3.67 -1.81
CA GLY A 66 -19.93 2.74 -0.84
C GLY A 66 -20.25 1.36 -1.41
N PHE A 67 -19.55 0.93 -2.45
CA PHE A 67 -19.71 -0.43 -2.98
C PHE A 67 -18.34 -1.05 -3.34
N HIS A 68 -18.32 -2.36 -3.45
CA HIS A 68 -17.12 -3.11 -3.84
C HIS A 68 -17.26 -3.63 -5.27
N VAL A 69 -16.20 -3.51 -6.04
CA VAL A 69 -16.12 -4.10 -7.39
C VAL A 69 -14.97 -5.09 -7.47
N SER A 70 -15.20 -6.18 -8.18
CA SER A 70 -14.18 -7.17 -8.49
C SER A 70 -13.81 -7.10 -9.95
N GLY A 71 -12.51 -7.11 -10.26
CA GLY A 71 -12.02 -7.12 -11.63
C GLY A 71 -10.54 -7.52 -11.65
N LYS A 72 -10.17 -8.34 -12.65
CA LYS A 72 -8.78 -8.81 -12.83
C LYS A 72 -7.89 -7.76 -13.51
N THR A 73 -8.49 -6.82 -14.24
CA THR A 73 -7.77 -5.77 -14.96
C THR A 73 -8.33 -4.40 -14.61
N PHE A 74 -7.51 -3.36 -14.81
CA PHE A 74 -7.90 -1.97 -14.59
C PHE A 74 -9.18 -1.60 -15.36
N VAL A 75 -9.26 -1.98 -16.64
CA VAL A 75 -10.42 -1.68 -17.49
C VAL A 75 -11.69 -2.36 -16.98
N GLN A 76 -11.58 -3.63 -16.54
CA GLN A 76 -12.72 -4.35 -15.97
C GLN A 76 -13.22 -3.70 -14.67
N LYS A 77 -12.31 -3.26 -13.80
CA LYS A 77 -12.67 -2.54 -12.59
C LYS A 77 -13.38 -1.22 -12.91
N LEU A 78 -12.87 -0.46 -13.88
CA LEU A 78 -13.45 0.81 -14.27
C LEU A 78 -14.86 0.61 -14.87
N ALA A 79 -15.02 -0.36 -15.76
CA ALA A 79 -16.32 -0.72 -16.35
C ALA A 79 -17.32 -1.20 -15.28
N ALA A 80 -16.87 -2.06 -14.35
CA ALA A 80 -17.68 -2.50 -13.24
C ALA A 80 -18.09 -1.33 -12.32
N THR A 81 -17.18 -0.42 -12.02
CA THR A 81 -17.48 0.80 -11.24
C THR A 81 -18.56 1.62 -11.93
N ALA A 82 -18.44 1.86 -13.24
CA ALA A 82 -19.43 2.62 -14.00
C ALA A 82 -20.81 1.94 -13.98
N GLY A 83 -20.85 0.60 -14.08
CA GLY A 83 -22.11 -0.16 -14.02
C GLY A 83 -22.79 -0.15 -12.66
N HIS A 84 -22.04 0.07 -11.57
CA HIS A 84 -22.56 0.08 -10.19
C HIS A 84 -22.87 1.49 -9.64
N VAL A 85 -22.63 2.55 -10.42
CA VAL A 85 -22.95 3.94 -10.00
C VAL A 85 -24.39 4.12 -9.50
N PRO A 86 -25.43 3.49 -10.08
CA PRO A 86 -26.78 3.58 -9.54
C PRO A 86 -26.96 3.02 -8.11
N GLN A 87 -26.02 2.20 -7.64
CA GLN A 87 -26.03 1.59 -6.30
C GLN A 87 -25.25 2.42 -5.27
N THR A 88 -24.91 3.67 -5.59
CA THR A 88 -24.15 4.55 -4.71
C THR A 88 -24.85 4.75 -3.37
N SER A 89 -24.12 4.50 -2.27
CA SER A 89 -24.57 4.78 -0.91
C SER A 89 -24.43 6.28 -0.63
N LEU A 90 -25.54 7.01 -0.60
CA LEU A 90 -25.55 8.44 -0.31
C LEU A 90 -24.90 8.79 1.05
N PRO A 91 -25.10 8.03 2.15
CA PRO A 91 -24.42 8.29 3.41
C PRO A 91 -22.90 8.16 3.30
N THR A 92 -22.43 7.12 2.61
CA THR A 92 -20.98 6.89 2.39
C THR A 92 -20.38 8.00 1.53
N LEU A 93 -21.05 8.38 0.45
CA LEU A 93 -20.60 9.46 -0.41
C LEU A 93 -20.55 10.81 0.34
N ALA A 94 -21.57 11.11 1.16
CA ALA A 94 -21.59 12.33 1.97
C ALA A 94 -20.41 12.35 2.96
N LEU A 95 -20.14 11.24 3.65
CA LEU A 95 -19.01 11.12 4.57
C LEU A 95 -17.68 11.28 3.82
N ALA A 96 -17.54 10.66 2.64
CA ALA A 96 -16.35 10.77 1.81
C ALA A 96 -16.09 12.22 1.38
N LEU A 97 -17.12 12.92 0.89
CA LEU A 97 -17.01 14.33 0.48
C LEU A 97 -16.68 15.24 1.67
N LEU A 98 -17.29 15.02 2.84
CA LEU A 98 -16.96 15.76 4.06
C LEU A 98 -15.51 15.52 4.50
N THR A 99 -15.03 14.30 4.42
CA THR A 99 -13.63 13.96 4.74
C THR A 99 -12.66 14.61 3.77
N ILE A 100 -12.94 14.59 2.47
CA ILE A 100 -12.12 15.27 1.46
C ILE A 100 -12.13 16.79 1.70
N ALA A 101 -13.30 17.39 1.97
CA ALA A 101 -13.40 18.81 2.28
C ALA A 101 -12.62 19.18 3.55
N LEU A 102 -12.66 18.32 4.57
CA LEU A 102 -11.88 18.48 5.80
C LEU A 102 -10.38 18.44 5.52
N LEU A 103 -9.91 17.47 4.73
CA LEU A 103 -8.50 17.35 4.35
C LEU A 103 -8.01 18.61 3.60
N ILE A 104 -8.73 19.02 2.56
CA ILE A 104 -8.38 20.22 1.77
C ILE A 104 -8.44 21.49 2.64
N GLY A 105 -9.47 21.60 3.49
CA GLY A 105 -9.61 22.73 4.39
C GLY A 105 -8.46 22.82 5.39
N MET A 106 -8.10 21.70 5.99
CA MET A 106 -6.99 21.67 6.95
C MET A 106 -5.64 21.97 6.31
N GLU A 107 -5.36 21.40 5.15
CA GLU A 107 -4.13 21.66 4.40
C GLU A 107 -4.00 23.16 4.06
N LYS A 108 -5.11 23.81 3.69
CA LYS A 108 -5.13 25.23 3.33
C LYS A 108 -5.06 26.17 4.54
N PHE A 109 -5.79 25.86 5.62
CA PHE A 109 -5.94 26.79 6.76
C PHE A 109 -5.06 26.46 7.96
N LEU A 110 -4.64 25.20 8.10
CA LEU A 110 -3.86 24.69 9.23
C LEU A 110 -2.68 23.80 8.78
N PRO A 111 -1.75 24.32 7.95
CA PRO A 111 -0.71 23.49 7.30
C PRO A 111 0.27 22.85 8.31
N ARG A 112 0.27 23.28 9.58
CA ARG A 112 1.10 22.68 10.63
C ARG A 112 0.47 21.48 11.31
N VAL A 113 -0.83 21.25 11.09
CA VAL A 113 -1.56 20.13 11.69
C VAL A 113 -1.62 18.98 10.68
N PRO A 114 -1.28 17.75 11.05
CA PRO A 114 -1.34 16.61 10.13
C PRO A 114 -2.80 16.29 9.76
N ALA A 115 -3.28 16.83 8.66
CA ALA A 115 -4.66 16.70 8.18
C ALA A 115 -5.16 15.24 8.15
N PRO A 116 -4.37 14.23 7.70
CA PRO A 116 -4.82 12.84 7.70
C PRO A 116 -5.15 12.29 9.09
N LEU A 117 -4.38 12.68 10.13
CA LEU A 117 -4.66 12.23 11.50
C LEU A 117 -5.95 12.81 12.05
N VAL A 118 -6.21 14.09 11.75
CA VAL A 118 -7.47 14.75 12.16
C VAL A 118 -8.65 14.14 11.43
N ALA A 119 -8.54 13.89 10.12
CA ALA A 119 -9.58 13.24 9.34
C ALA A 119 -9.88 11.82 9.86
N LEU A 120 -8.85 11.04 10.21
CA LEU A 120 -9.00 9.73 10.83
C LEU A 120 -9.71 9.82 12.18
N ALA A 121 -9.26 10.71 13.06
CA ALA A 121 -9.89 10.92 14.37
C ALA A 121 -11.35 11.36 14.24
N ALA A 122 -11.64 12.27 13.32
CA ALA A 122 -13.00 12.71 13.03
C ALA A 122 -13.88 11.56 12.49
N GLY A 123 -13.34 10.72 11.60
CA GLY A 123 -14.03 9.53 11.10
C GLY A 123 -14.36 8.51 12.21
N ILE A 124 -13.39 8.25 13.09
CA ILE A 124 -13.59 7.37 14.26
C ILE A 124 -14.66 7.96 15.20
N ALA A 125 -14.59 9.25 15.51
CA ALA A 125 -15.57 9.93 16.34
C ALA A 125 -16.97 9.89 15.69
N ALA A 126 -17.06 10.15 14.40
CA ALA A 126 -18.33 10.05 13.67
C ALA A 126 -18.90 8.62 13.70
N ALA A 127 -18.06 7.60 13.53
CA ALA A 127 -18.50 6.21 13.64
C ALA A 127 -19.03 5.89 15.03
N ALA A 128 -18.33 6.35 16.09
CA ALA A 128 -18.71 6.08 17.48
C ALA A 128 -19.98 6.82 17.92
N PHE A 129 -20.16 8.09 17.51
CA PHE A 129 -21.23 8.94 18.05
C PHE A 129 -22.46 9.07 17.13
N LEU A 130 -22.30 8.87 15.82
CA LEU A 130 -23.40 9.07 14.85
C LEU A 130 -24.07 7.77 14.40
N GLY A 131 -23.63 6.61 14.91
CA GLY A 131 -24.19 5.31 14.54
C GLY A 131 -24.12 5.05 13.04
N LEU A 132 -22.96 5.28 12.43
CA LEU A 132 -22.76 5.21 10.97
C LEU A 132 -23.05 3.81 10.41
N GLU A 133 -22.79 2.76 11.19
CA GLU A 133 -23.12 1.38 10.82
C GLU A 133 -24.61 1.19 10.56
N GLN A 134 -25.46 1.77 11.42
CA GLN A 134 -26.92 1.73 11.25
C GLN A 134 -27.41 2.49 10.02
N ARG A 135 -26.58 3.38 9.48
CA ARG A 135 -26.84 4.13 8.24
C ARG A 135 -26.29 3.46 6.99
N GLY A 136 -25.82 2.21 7.11
CA GLY A 136 -25.30 1.43 6.00
C GLY A 136 -23.87 1.79 5.57
N ILE A 137 -23.09 2.45 6.44
CA ILE A 137 -21.67 2.70 6.20
C ILE A 137 -20.88 1.52 6.77
N GLU A 138 -20.08 0.88 5.93
CA GLU A 138 -19.18 -0.19 6.36
C GLU A 138 -18.08 0.35 7.27
N LEU A 139 -17.94 -0.26 8.45
CA LEU A 139 -16.85 0.01 9.38
C LEU A 139 -15.75 -1.04 9.24
N VAL A 140 -14.53 -0.66 9.64
CA VAL A 140 -13.37 -1.59 9.61
C VAL A 140 -13.59 -2.82 10.50
N GLY A 141 -14.53 -2.74 11.45
CA GLY A 141 -14.82 -3.83 12.37
C GLY A 141 -13.79 -3.97 13.47
N HIS A 142 -13.64 -5.20 13.99
CA HIS A 142 -12.70 -5.48 15.07
C HIS A 142 -11.25 -5.47 14.58
N VAL A 143 -10.46 -4.54 15.08
CA VAL A 143 -9.01 -4.50 14.86
C VAL A 143 -8.34 -5.31 15.98
N PRO A 144 -7.55 -6.35 15.66
CA PRO A 144 -6.83 -7.12 16.67
C PRO A 144 -5.93 -6.22 17.50
N THR A 145 -6.02 -6.36 18.81
CA THR A 145 -5.17 -5.61 19.76
C THR A 145 -3.94 -6.42 20.14
N GLY A 146 -2.83 -5.74 20.37
CA GLY A 146 -1.57 -6.36 20.80
C GLY A 146 -0.47 -6.31 19.75
N LEU A 147 0.64 -6.98 20.04
CA LEU A 147 1.75 -7.13 19.09
C LEU A 147 1.37 -8.14 18.01
N PRO A 148 1.88 -7.95 16.78
CA PRO A 148 1.69 -8.92 15.71
C PRO A 148 2.15 -10.31 16.17
N PRO A 149 1.37 -11.37 15.91
CA PRO A 149 1.78 -12.71 16.22
C PRO A 149 2.98 -13.12 15.36
N PHE A 150 3.84 -13.96 15.92
CA PHE A 150 4.94 -14.54 15.16
C PHE A 150 4.37 -15.41 14.03
N ALA A 151 4.71 -15.06 12.80
CA ALA A 151 4.28 -15.77 11.59
C ALA A 151 5.46 -16.60 11.05
N MET A 152 5.20 -17.89 10.76
CA MET A 152 6.21 -18.73 10.10
C MET A 152 5.96 -18.74 8.59
N PRO A 153 6.95 -18.32 7.78
CA PRO A 153 6.87 -18.47 6.33
C PRO A 153 6.72 -19.94 5.92
N ASP A 154 5.85 -20.23 4.99
CA ASP A 154 5.70 -21.55 4.39
C ASP A 154 6.45 -21.60 3.06
N LEU A 155 7.65 -22.14 3.07
CA LEU A 155 8.50 -22.21 1.90
C LEU A 155 7.92 -23.09 0.77
N SER A 156 6.92 -23.93 1.03
CA SER A 156 6.25 -24.70 -0.01
C SER A 156 5.51 -23.78 -1.00
N LEU A 157 5.10 -22.58 -0.56
CA LEU A 157 4.45 -21.57 -1.39
C LEU A 157 5.45 -20.77 -2.25
N ALA A 158 6.75 -20.91 -2.01
CA ALA A 158 7.76 -20.12 -2.71
C ALA A 158 7.70 -20.28 -4.23
N ALA A 159 7.49 -21.51 -4.73
CA ALA A 159 7.39 -21.81 -6.15
C ALA A 159 6.18 -21.13 -6.83
N VAL A 160 5.12 -20.84 -6.09
CA VAL A 160 3.92 -20.18 -6.60
C VAL A 160 4.04 -18.66 -6.47
N LEU A 161 4.68 -18.18 -5.41
CA LEU A 161 4.74 -16.76 -5.07
C LEU A 161 5.93 -16.02 -5.68
N TRP A 162 7.00 -16.72 -6.10
CA TRP A 162 8.22 -16.08 -6.58
C TRP A 162 8.01 -15.11 -7.77
N PRO A 163 7.10 -15.35 -8.76
CA PRO A 163 6.93 -14.39 -9.85
C PRO A 163 6.34 -13.07 -9.36
N GLY A 164 5.39 -13.13 -8.41
CA GLY A 164 4.85 -11.96 -7.74
C GLY A 164 5.90 -11.25 -6.88
N ALA A 165 6.74 -12.02 -6.17
CA ALA A 165 7.82 -11.49 -5.35
C ALA A 165 8.84 -10.70 -6.19
N VAL A 166 9.19 -11.17 -7.41
CA VAL A 166 10.07 -10.42 -8.34
C VAL A 166 9.46 -9.07 -8.69
N GLY A 167 8.18 -9.03 -9.05
CA GLY A 167 7.49 -7.77 -9.37
C GLY A 167 7.48 -6.80 -8.19
N ILE A 168 7.18 -7.29 -6.99
CA ILE A 168 7.17 -6.48 -5.77
C ILE A 168 8.60 -6.01 -5.43
N ALA A 169 9.61 -6.86 -5.54
CA ALA A 169 11.00 -6.48 -5.28
C ALA A 169 11.49 -5.37 -6.22
N LEU A 170 11.17 -5.48 -7.51
CA LEU A 170 11.50 -4.44 -8.50
C LEU A 170 10.77 -3.12 -8.19
N MET A 171 9.49 -3.20 -7.85
CA MET A 171 8.70 -2.03 -7.47
C MET A 171 9.25 -1.38 -6.20
N SER A 172 9.47 -2.17 -5.16
CA SER A 172 10.05 -1.73 -3.88
C SER A 172 11.39 -1.02 -4.08
N PHE A 173 12.29 -1.60 -4.89
CA PHE A 173 13.57 -0.98 -5.22
C PHE A 173 13.39 0.35 -5.95
N THR A 174 12.52 0.38 -6.95
CA THR A 174 12.25 1.59 -7.74
C THR A 174 11.68 2.70 -6.87
N GLU A 175 10.74 2.39 -5.99
CA GLU A 175 10.13 3.34 -5.05
C GLU A 175 11.16 3.87 -4.05
N THR A 176 11.97 2.99 -3.46
CA THR A 176 13.02 3.37 -2.50
C THR A 176 14.00 4.37 -3.12
N VAL A 177 14.51 4.06 -4.33
CA VAL A 177 15.45 4.95 -5.03
C VAL A 177 14.76 6.25 -5.45
N ALA A 178 13.51 6.17 -5.91
CA ALA A 178 12.75 7.35 -6.32
C ALA A 178 12.44 8.28 -5.14
N ALA A 179 12.03 7.72 -3.99
CA ALA A 179 11.80 8.48 -2.78
C ALA A 179 13.09 9.14 -2.28
N GLY A 180 14.17 8.36 -2.18
CA GLY A 180 15.46 8.89 -1.80
C GLY A 180 15.91 10.07 -2.67
N ARG A 181 15.77 9.96 -3.99
CA ARG A 181 16.13 11.06 -4.92
C ARG A 181 15.18 12.26 -4.84
N ALA A 182 13.88 12.01 -4.57
CA ALA A 182 12.90 13.07 -4.51
C ALA A 182 13.02 13.95 -3.24
N PHE A 183 13.50 13.37 -2.14
CA PHE A 183 13.62 14.03 -0.85
C PHE A 183 15.07 14.39 -0.46
N ALA A 184 16.04 14.07 -1.31
CA ALA A 184 17.44 14.46 -1.09
C ALA A 184 17.58 15.99 -1.15
N HIS A 185 18.26 16.57 -0.16
CA HIS A 185 18.66 17.97 -0.15
C HIS A 185 20.06 18.10 -0.76
N SER A 186 20.44 19.33 -1.16
CA SER A 186 21.75 19.61 -1.78
C SER A 186 22.95 19.20 -0.91
N ASP A 187 22.78 19.20 0.39
CA ASP A 187 23.81 18.90 1.37
C ASP A 187 23.85 17.45 1.83
N ASP A 188 22.86 16.65 1.36
CA ASP A 188 22.79 15.23 1.70
C ASP A 188 23.83 14.41 0.94
N PRO A 189 24.40 13.37 1.55
CA PRO A 189 25.27 12.45 0.84
C PRO A 189 24.49 11.74 -0.28
N PRO A 190 25.14 11.43 -1.41
CA PRO A 190 24.49 10.77 -2.52
C PRO A 190 23.91 9.42 -2.09
N ILE A 191 22.71 9.14 -2.56
CA ILE A 191 22.02 7.89 -2.29
C ILE A 191 22.87 6.71 -2.76
N GLN A 192 22.97 5.71 -1.90
CA GLN A 192 23.71 4.49 -2.19
C GLN A 192 22.75 3.34 -2.48
N PRO A 193 22.35 3.08 -3.75
CA PRO A 193 21.30 2.15 -4.08
C PRO A 193 21.48 0.74 -3.51
N ASN A 194 22.73 0.27 -3.39
CA ASN A 194 22.99 -1.05 -2.79
C ASN A 194 22.73 -1.08 -1.28
N ARG A 195 22.92 0.03 -0.59
CA ARG A 195 22.57 0.10 0.85
C ARG A 195 21.06 0.18 1.04
N GLU A 196 20.37 0.87 0.16
CA GLU A 196 18.89 0.92 0.16
C GLU A 196 18.32 -0.48 -0.10
N LEU A 197 18.83 -1.20 -1.10
CA LEU A 197 18.45 -2.59 -1.37
C LEU A 197 18.66 -3.48 -0.13
N LEU A 198 19.81 -3.34 0.53
CA LEU A 198 20.12 -4.14 1.72
C LEU A 198 19.20 -3.80 2.88
N ALA A 199 19.00 -2.51 3.16
CA ALA A 199 18.16 -2.04 4.26
C ALA A 199 16.69 -2.48 4.08
N THR A 200 16.13 -2.23 2.90
CA THR A 200 14.76 -2.62 2.56
C THR A 200 14.60 -4.14 2.53
N GLY A 201 15.62 -4.85 2.04
CA GLY A 201 15.63 -6.32 2.03
C GLY A 201 15.64 -6.92 3.43
N LEU A 202 16.48 -6.40 4.33
CA LEU A 202 16.53 -6.82 5.73
C LEU A 202 15.23 -6.48 6.48
N ALA A 203 14.67 -5.29 6.23
CA ALA A 203 13.40 -4.88 6.83
C ALA A 203 12.25 -5.83 6.41
N ASN A 204 12.16 -6.17 5.13
CA ASN A 204 11.17 -7.14 4.62
C ASN A 204 11.42 -8.54 5.20
N GLY A 205 12.68 -8.99 5.26
CA GLY A 205 13.05 -10.28 5.84
C GLY A 205 12.68 -10.38 7.32
N ALA A 206 12.98 -9.34 8.11
CA ALA A 206 12.61 -9.29 9.52
C ALA A 206 11.08 -9.18 9.71
N GLY A 207 10.44 -8.30 8.95
CA GLY A 207 8.98 -8.11 8.99
C GLY A 207 8.18 -9.36 8.63
N ALA A 208 8.73 -10.23 7.79
CA ALA A 208 8.11 -11.49 7.41
C ALA A 208 7.74 -12.35 8.62
N PHE A 209 8.58 -12.39 9.65
CA PHE A 209 8.32 -13.17 10.87
C PHE A 209 7.28 -12.53 11.79
N PHE A 210 6.88 -11.30 11.54
CA PHE A 210 5.84 -10.59 12.28
C PHE A 210 4.58 -10.34 11.43
N GLY A 211 4.41 -11.10 10.35
CA GLY A 211 3.24 -11.00 9.48
C GLY A 211 3.14 -9.67 8.70
N ALA A 212 4.24 -8.93 8.58
CA ALA A 212 4.25 -7.70 7.80
C ALA A 212 4.12 -8.01 6.30
N MET A 213 3.38 -7.16 5.59
CA MET A 213 3.35 -7.20 4.14
C MET A 213 4.69 -6.71 3.56
N PRO A 214 5.06 -7.17 2.35
CA PRO A 214 6.21 -6.61 1.67
C PRO A 214 6.05 -5.10 1.51
N ALA A 215 7.08 -4.35 1.91
CA ALA A 215 7.09 -2.90 1.88
C ALA A 215 8.16 -2.37 0.92
N GLY A 216 7.89 -1.23 0.31
CA GLY A 216 8.88 -0.39 -0.37
C GLY A 216 9.49 0.61 0.61
N GLY A 217 10.37 1.47 0.11
CA GLY A 217 11.01 2.55 0.87
C GLY A 217 10.35 3.92 0.64
N GLY A 218 9.06 3.93 0.32
CA GLY A 218 8.32 5.17 0.05
C GLY A 218 7.55 5.67 1.26
#